data_0ba99a204caa2f03f4a703150335c2ab
#
_entry.id   0ba99a204caa2f03f4a703150335c2ab
#
_cell.length_a   1.000
_cell.length_b   1.000
_cell.length_c   1.000
_cell.angle_alpha   90.00
_cell.angle_beta   90.00
_cell.angle_gamma   90.00
#
_symmetry.space_group_name_H-M   'P 1'
#
loop_
_entity.id
_entity.type
_entity.pdbx_description
1 polymer ?
#
loop_
_entity_poly.entity_id
_entity_poly.type
_entity_poly.pdbx_seq_one_letter_code
_entity_poly.pdbx_strand_id
1 'polypeptide(L)'
;MTIFPMGNSKLSGPAILCSFLFLIRITLPLHSAAQSIASNQPATRPSFSTFRRTWRFRAVVLKALFLTATAAVAQVKLERAPGAQVITISPPGQTGDEEVIAVDRYNPKQVVMAYGGTVGGKAAYSTDAGRSWTLVNPAGKSQMGGNKSITFDDRGNVFLSYQLIEKLGTPGYWGHNARGNGIWVRHSPDGGKTWGADATPALVWPNGQPAPQQEDMARIWADNEPHSPHRGNLYLAWIDWQIDKSIVLFTRSTDHGKTWDKPWRISTHAGFPRDDTGAILGILGTVGPDGTQYVVWNDMLDTVMAVSHDGGKTFEPSRPIFQVGPPYFGGAASFPGIQRVMGLPEIAIDERTGTLYVTWSDCRNGDVDVFLSRSTDKGKHWSPPLRVNDDPMHNGADQFYQWLAVDPTNGDVYVEFYDRRADPDNLKTWVTLARSTDEGKTFTNYAWTVKPFVGHNTFLGDYSWLTAYEGRVYGAWAEAVSDTKAVVACGGCGTVGTPAIIRIGIADFNKSH
;
A
#
# COMPACT_ATOMS: atom_id res chain seq x y z
N MET A 1 -40.18 16.47 -7.19
CA MET A 1 -40.31 15.08 -6.76
C MET A 1 -39.41 14.89 -5.57
N THR A 2 -39.96 14.48 -4.49
CA THR A 2 -39.59 14.74 -3.09
C THR A 2 -38.35 14.00 -2.64
N ILE A 3 -37.40 14.76 -2.05
CA ILE A 3 -36.17 14.24 -1.41
C ILE A 3 -36.52 13.89 0.04
N PHE A 4 -36.29 12.65 0.46
CA PHE A 4 -36.30 12.27 1.88
C PHE A 4 -34.87 12.26 2.42
N PRO A 5 -34.62 12.81 3.62
CA PRO A 5 -33.32 12.73 4.25
C PRO A 5 -33.18 11.40 5.02
N MET A 6 -32.07 10.70 4.82
CA MET A 6 -31.69 9.57 5.67
C MET A 6 -31.07 10.09 6.96
N GLY A 7 -31.65 9.61 8.07
CA GLY A 7 -31.25 9.97 9.41
C GLY A 7 -29.91 9.34 9.83
N ASN A 8 -29.11 10.14 10.54
CA ASN A 8 -27.89 9.75 11.24
C ASN A 8 -28.19 8.73 12.34
N SER A 9 -27.74 7.48 12.18
CA SER A 9 -27.55 6.58 13.31
C SER A 9 -26.07 6.45 13.62
N LYS A 10 -25.66 7.02 14.74
CA LYS A 10 -24.33 6.85 15.33
C LYS A 10 -24.17 5.39 15.79
N LEU A 11 -23.34 4.63 15.09
CA LEU A 11 -22.77 3.38 15.61
C LEU A 11 -21.28 3.62 15.84
N SER A 12 -20.88 3.61 17.08
CA SER A 12 -19.52 3.80 17.56
C SER A 12 -18.83 2.44 17.71
N GLY A 13 -17.66 2.25 17.06
CA GLY A 13 -16.69 1.21 17.40
C GLY A 13 -16.06 0.50 16.19
N PRO A 14 -14.72 0.50 16.06
CA PRO A 14 -14.01 -0.10 14.93
C PRO A 14 -14.04 -1.64 14.89
N ALA A 15 -14.52 -2.31 15.93
CA ALA A 15 -14.54 -3.78 16.03
C ALA A 15 -15.62 -4.48 15.19
N ILE A 16 -16.51 -3.76 14.49
CA ILE A 16 -17.70 -4.36 13.88
C ILE A 16 -17.50 -4.73 12.41
N LEU A 17 -16.56 -4.11 11.68
CA LEU A 17 -16.45 -4.34 10.23
C LEU A 17 -15.74 -5.66 9.86
N CYS A 18 -14.77 -6.10 10.64
CA CYS A 18 -14.12 -7.41 10.40
C CYS A 18 -14.99 -8.62 10.81
N SER A 19 -15.95 -8.43 11.72
CA SER A 19 -16.82 -9.52 12.21
C SER A 19 -18.03 -9.84 11.32
N PHE A 20 -18.44 -8.95 10.42
CA PHE A 20 -19.65 -9.13 9.61
C PHE A 20 -19.48 -10.03 8.37
N LEU A 21 -18.26 -10.27 7.91
CA LEU A 21 -18.02 -11.11 6.72
C LEU A 21 -17.93 -12.61 7.01
N PHE A 22 -17.88 -13.04 8.29
CA PHE A 22 -17.79 -14.46 8.64
C PHE A 22 -19.16 -15.18 8.79
N LEU A 23 -20.29 -14.45 8.75
CA LEU A 23 -21.63 -15.01 9.02
C LEU A 23 -22.47 -15.36 7.79
N ILE A 24 -21.95 -15.24 6.57
CA ILE A 24 -22.73 -15.51 5.34
C ILE A 24 -22.37 -16.84 4.63
N ARG A 25 -21.65 -17.76 5.28
CA ARG A 25 -21.35 -19.06 4.64
C ARG A 25 -21.76 -20.28 5.46
N ILE A 26 -22.99 -20.34 5.97
CA ILE A 26 -23.62 -21.62 6.33
C ILE A 26 -25.12 -21.50 6.11
N THR A 27 -25.59 -21.79 4.90
CA THR A 27 -26.88 -22.44 4.60
C THR A 27 -27.00 -22.68 3.10
N LEU A 28 -26.77 -23.89 2.67
CA LEU A 28 -27.40 -24.45 1.46
C LEU A 28 -27.93 -25.84 1.77
N PRO A 29 -29.02 -26.23 1.17
CA PRO A 29 -29.93 -27.22 1.71
C PRO A 29 -29.67 -28.64 1.20
N LEU A 30 -29.86 -29.61 2.07
CA LEU A 30 -30.12 -30.99 1.62
C LEU A 30 -31.61 -31.21 1.55
N HIS A 31 -32.12 -31.40 0.33
CA HIS A 31 -33.41 -31.99 0.04
C HIS A 31 -33.28 -33.50 0.03
N SER A 32 -34.13 -34.23 0.74
CA SER A 32 -34.97 -35.25 0.16
C SER A 32 -35.77 -36.04 1.23
N ALA A 33 -37.07 -36.05 0.99
CA ALA A 33 -38.01 -37.18 1.03
C ALA A 33 -38.16 -37.98 2.35
N ALA A 34 -39.26 -38.08 2.93
CA ALA A 34 -40.58 -38.54 2.57
C ALA A 34 -41.26 -39.25 3.76
N GLN A 35 -42.55 -38.99 3.88
CA GLN A 35 -43.67 -39.86 4.29
C GLN A 35 -43.91 -40.23 5.76
N SER A 36 -44.93 -39.59 6.28
CA SER A 36 -46.18 -40.11 6.85
C SER A 36 -46.09 -41.17 7.95
N ILE A 37 -46.79 -40.93 9.05
CA ILE A 37 -47.98 -41.64 9.54
C ILE A 37 -48.50 -40.95 10.81
N ALA A 38 -49.82 -40.77 10.86
CA ALA A 38 -50.62 -40.18 11.92
C ALA A 38 -50.90 -41.18 13.07
N SER A 39 -51.08 -40.68 14.33
CA SER A 39 -52.23 -41.05 15.14
C SER A 39 -52.24 -40.38 16.53
N ASN A 40 -53.32 -39.63 16.74
CA ASN A 40 -54.21 -39.51 17.94
C ASN A 40 -53.71 -39.66 19.36
N GLN A 41 -53.77 -38.53 20.09
CA GLN A 41 -54.55 -38.17 21.32
C GLN A 41 -54.35 -38.98 22.65
N PRO A 42 -54.83 -38.47 23.84
CA PRO A 42 -54.90 -37.09 24.36
C PRO A 42 -54.35 -36.91 25.82
N ALA A 43 -54.51 -35.71 26.28
CA ALA A 43 -54.20 -35.09 27.56
C ALA A 43 -54.53 -35.83 28.84
N THR A 44 -53.70 -35.57 29.89
CA THR A 44 -54.18 -35.34 31.27
C THR A 44 -53.17 -34.44 32.05
N ARG A 45 -53.71 -33.39 32.65
CA ARG A 45 -53.06 -32.67 33.74
C ARG A 45 -53.36 -33.40 35.07
N PRO A 46 -52.48 -33.28 36.06
CA PRO A 46 -52.97 -32.99 37.40
C PRO A 46 -52.23 -31.85 38.12
N SER A 47 -53.00 -31.27 38.97
CA SER A 47 -53.02 -30.18 39.86
C SER A 47 -51.88 -30.04 40.90
N PHE A 48 -51.74 -28.79 41.32
CA PHE A 48 -51.05 -28.24 42.49
C PHE A 48 -51.12 -29.07 43.79
N SER A 49 -49.97 -29.14 44.50
CA SER A 49 -49.97 -29.07 45.97
C SER A 49 -48.65 -28.47 46.47
N THR A 50 -48.83 -27.47 47.28
CA THR A 50 -47.90 -26.72 48.14
C THR A 50 -47.11 -27.61 49.06
N PHE A 51 -45.82 -27.40 49.12
CA PHE A 51 -45.01 -27.73 50.31
C PHE A 51 -44.00 -26.59 50.59
N ARG A 52 -44.34 -25.76 51.58
CA ARG A 52 -43.41 -24.83 52.20
C ARG A 52 -42.45 -25.65 53.08
N ARG A 53 -41.16 -25.60 52.81
CA ARG A 53 -40.11 -25.90 53.77
C ARG A 53 -39.10 -24.75 53.78
N THR A 54 -39.12 -24.03 54.86
CA THR A 54 -38.13 -23.03 55.27
C THR A 54 -36.75 -23.69 55.48
N TRP A 55 -35.81 -23.27 54.64
CA TRP A 55 -34.39 -23.49 54.96
C TRP A 55 -33.72 -22.13 55.10
N ARG A 56 -33.28 -21.84 56.32
CA ARG A 56 -32.37 -20.71 56.59
C ARG A 56 -31.02 -21.07 55.99
N PHE A 57 -30.69 -20.46 54.89
CA PHE A 57 -29.32 -20.45 54.39
C PHE A 57 -28.57 -19.30 55.03
N ARG A 58 -27.56 -19.64 55.81
CA ARG A 58 -26.53 -18.70 56.25
C ARG A 58 -25.81 -18.18 55.01
N ALA A 59 -25.88 -16.90 54.80
CA ALA A 59 -25.09 -16.21 53.78
C ALA A 59 -23.62 -16.27 54.20
N VAL A 60 -22.87 -17.21 53.63
CA VAL A 60 -21.43 -17.15 53.61
C VAL A 60 -21.08 -16.21 52.45
N VAL A 61 -20.71 -14.99 52.82
CA VAL A 61 -20.14 -14.04 51.89
C VAL A 61 -18.75 -14.52 51.51
N LEU A 62 -18.66 -15.33 50.44
CA LEU A 62 -17.41 -15.53 49.73
C LEU A 62 -17.13 -14.23 48.98
N LYS A 63 -16.29 -13.38 49.55
CA LYS A 63 -15.59 -12.35 48.76
C LYS A 63 -14.69 -13.11 47.78
N ALA A 64 -15.20 -13.40 46.59
CA ALA A 64 -14.35 -13.69 45.46
C ALA A 64 -13.55 -12.42 45.19
N LEU A 65 -12.29 -12.42 45.61
CA LEU A 65 -11.29 -11.51 45.10
C LEU A 65 -11.18 -11.84 43.60
N PHE A 66 -11.89 -11.09 42.76
CA PHE A 66 -11.50 -10.91 41.39
C PHE A 66 -10.17 -10.16 41.41
N LEU A 67 -9.07 -10.90 41.50
CA LEU A 67 -7.81 -10.42 40.97
C LEU A 67 -8.03 -10.28 39.46
N THR A 68 -8.45 -9.10 39.04
CA THR A 68 -8.20 -8.65 37.69
C THR A 68 -6.68 -8.55 37.58
N ALA A 69 -6.05 -9.64 37.16
CA ALA A 69 -4.74 -9.57 36.59
C ALA A 69 -4.92 -8.76 35.30
N THR A 70 -4.83 -7.46 35.40
CA THR A 70 -4.40 -6.63 34.28
C THR A 70 -2.99 -7.10 34.01
N ALA A 71 -2.85 -8.11 33.14
CA ALA A 71 -1.61 -8.34 32.47
C ALA A 71 -1.31 -6.99 31.79
N ALA A 72 -0.45 -6.19 32.40
CA ALA A 72 0.20 -5.12 31.69
C ALA A 72 0.93 -5.85 30.56
N VAL A 73 0.35 -5.84 29.36
CA VAL A 73 1.04 -6.25 28.15
C VAL A 73 2.23 -5.31 28.11
N ALA A 74 3.40 -5.85 28.46
CA ALA A 74 4.63 -5.08 28.38
C ALA A 74 4.70 -4.64 26.93
N GLN A 75 4.54 -3.35 26.67
CA GLN A 75 4.72 -2.77 25.36
C GLN A 75 6.10 -3.21 24.88
N VAL A 76 6.16 -4.04 23.85
CA VAL A 76 7.42 -4.45 23.24
C VAL A 76 8.05 -3.19 22.68
N LYS A 77 9.01 -2.65 23.42
CA LYS A 77 9.76 -1.49 22.96
C LYS A 77 10.70 -2.00 21.89
N LEU A 78 10.39 -1.65 20.64
CA LEU A 78 11.25 -1.97 19.52
C LEU A 78 12.64 -1.33 19.72
N GLU A 79 13.68 -2.08 19.39
CA GLU A 79 15.02 -1.51 19.24
C GLU A 79 15.02 -0.52 18.07
N ARG A 80 15.87 0.49 18.17
CA ARG A 80 16.02 1.44 17.08
C ARG A 80 16.76 0.77 15.92
N ALA A 81 16.32 1.04 14.68
CA ALA A 81 17.04 0.53 13.51
C ALA A 81 18.50 1.02 13.52
N PRO A 82 19.48 0.17 13.17
CA PRO A 82 20.91 0.53 13.18
C PRO A 82 21.18 1.78 12.35
N GLY A 83 21.93 2.73 12.92
CA GLY A 83 22.26 4.00 12.26
C GLY A 83 21.06 4.88 11.88
N ALA A 84 19.87 4.62 12.45
CA ALA A 84 18.63 5.27 12.06
C ALA A 84 18.68 6.80 12.15
N GLN A 85 18.32 7.43 11.05
CA GLN A 85 18.11 8.87 10.91
C GLN A 85 16.75 9.13 10.29
N VAL A 86 16.11 10.23 10.67
CA VAL A 86 14.87 10.71 10.05
C VAL A 86 15.04 12.18 9.70
N ILE A 87 14.84 12.49 8.43
CA ILE A 87 15.09 13.82 7.85
C ILE A 87 13.77 14.35 7.30
N THR A 88 13.44 15.62 7.59
CA THR A 88 12.32 16.31 6.94
C THR A 88 12.79 16.87 5.61
N ILE A 89 12.09 16.52 4.53
CA ILE A 89 12.41 16.97 3.17
C ILE A 89 11.50 18.12 2.74
N SER A 90 10.21 18.07 3.06
CA SER A 90 9.31 19.17 2.70
C SER A 90 9.73 20.46 3.40
N PRO A 91 9.84 21.59 2.68
CA PRO A 91 10.14 22.88 3.29
C PRO A 91 9.08 23.28 4.33
N PRO A 92 9.43 24.10 5.32
CA PRO A 92 8.48 24.58 6.30
C PRO A 92 7.23 25.21 5.66
N GLY A 93 6.04 24.79 6.11
CA GLY A 93 4.77 25.28 5.58
C GLY A 93 4.33 24.68 4.25
N GLN A 94 5.11 23.76 3.65
CA GLN A 94 4.71 23.00 2.47
C GLN A 94 4.26 21.60 2.87
N THR A 95 3.21 21.14 2.22
CA THR A 95 2.66 19.79 2.38
C THR A 95 3.19 18.87 1.29
N GLY A 96 3.16 17.56 1.54
CA GLY A 96 3.53 16.55 0.58
C GLY A 96 2.76 15.26 0.79
N ASP A 97 2.73 14.44 -0.27
CA ASP A 97 2.10 13.12 -0.34
C ASP A 97 2.74 12.31 -1.49
N GLU A 98 2.45 11.01 -1.53
CA GLU A 98 2.82 10.11 -2.63
C GLU A 98 4.32 10.18 -2.97
N GLU A 99 5.13 10.00 -1.95
CA GLU A 99 6.58 10.03 -2.04
C GLU A 99 7.15 8.74 -2.61
N VAL A 100 8.25 8.90 -3.36
CA VAL A 100 9.00 7.80 -3.97
C VAL A 100 10.50 8.05 -3.81
N ILE A 101 11.29 6.97 -3.62
CA ILE A 101 12.74 7.06 -3.41
C ILE A 101 13.46 5.93 -4.14
N ALA A 102 14.62 6.22 -4.72
CA ALA A 102 15.47 5.23 -5.36
C ALA A 102 16.94 5.50 -5.08
N VAL A 103 17.73 4.43 -4.96
CA VAL A 103 19.20 4.46 -4.86
C VAL A 103 19.80 3.96 -6.17
N ASP A 104 20.87 4.62 -6.63
CA ASP A 104 21.64 4.17 -7.77
C ASP A 104 22.53 2.98 -7.38
N ARG A 105 22.26 1.79 -7.90
CA ARG A 105 23.04 0.58 -7.61
C ARG A 105 24.49 0.62 -8.11
N TYR A 106 24.79 1.48 -9.10
CA TYR A 106 26.13 1.67 -9.66
C TYR A 106 26.91 2.79 -8.97
N ASN A 107 26.20 3.68 -8.27
CA ASN A 107 26.77 4.71 -7.43
C ASN A 107 25.91 4.91 -6.16
N PRO A 108 26.05 4.06 -5.13
CA PRO A 108 25.19 4.07 -3.95
C PRO A 108 25.23 5.36 -3.11
N LYS A 109 26.10 6.30 -3.47
CA LYS A 109 26.08 7.65 -2.90
C LYS A 109 24.97 8.52 -3.50
N GLN A 110 24.46 8.15 -4.69
CA GLN A 110 23.35 8.84 -5.32
C GLN A 110 22.02 8.23 -4.88
N VAL A 111 21.19 9.08 -4.29
CA VAL A 111 19.82 8.74 -3.89
C VAL A 111 18.93 9.88 -4.37
N VAL A 112 17.81 9.54 -4.98
CA VAL A 112 16.83 10.51 -5.49
C VAL A 112 15.46 10.17 -4.95
N MET A 113 14.71 11.19 -4.56
CA MET A 113 13.31 11.05 -4.19
C MET A 113 12.45 12.10 -4.90
N ALA A 114 11.15 11.82 -5.01
CA ALA A 114 10.17 12.78 -5.47
C ALA A 114 8.88 12.64 -4.65
N TYR A 115 8.08 13.72 -4.58
CA TYR A 115 6.82 13.72 -3.86
C TYR A 115 5.83 14.71 -4.46
N GLY A 116 4.54 14.52 -4.18
CA GLY A 116 3.45 15.44 -4.48
C GLY A 116 3.39 16.61 -3.53
N GLY A 117 2.46 17.50 -3.77
CA GLY A 117 2.18 18.63 -2.87
C GLY A 117 1.31 19.68 -3.52
N THR A 118 0.87 20.63 -2.71
CA THR A 118 -0.05 21.71 -3.11
C THR A 118 0.49 22.62 -4.22
N VAL A 119 1.78 22.61 -4.51
CA VAL A 119 2.45 23.48 -5.50
C VAL A 119 3.31 22.66 -6.46
N GLY A 120 2.70 21.70 -7.13
CA GLY A 120 3.40 20.83 -8.09
C GLY A 120 4.36 19.84 -7.45
N GLY A 121 4.86 18.88 -8.22
CA GLY A 121 5.79 17.88 -7.74
C GLY A 121 7.16 18.46 -7.43
N LYS A 122 7.77 17.93 -6.37
CA LYS A 122 9.12 18.24 -5.91
C LYS A 122 10.00 17.01 -6.03
N ALA A 123 11.29 17.20 -6.14
CA ALA A 123 12.26 16.15 -5.96
C ALA A 123 13.42 16.64 -5.08
N ALA A 124 14.16 15.69 -4.56
CA ALA A 124 15.42 15.95 -3.87
C ALA A 124 16.43 14.88 -4.27
N TYR A 125 17.70 15.25 -4.30
CA TYR A 125 18.78 14.31 -4.53
C TYR A 125 19.85 14.43 -3.43
N SER A 126 20.53 13.32 -3.21
CA SER A 126 21.74 13.22 -2.38
C SER A 126 22.88 12.65 -3.21
N THR A 127 24.12 13.10 -2.96
CA THR A 127 25.34 12.55 -3.55
C THR A 127 26.30 11.99 -2.50
N ASP A 128 25.83 11.88 -1.27
CA ASP A 128 26.60 11.45 -0.11
C ASP A 128 25.91 10.35 0.72
N ALA A 129 25.11 9.52 0.01
CA ALA A 129 24.34 8.42 0.58
C ALA A 129 23.30 8.89 1.63
N GLY A 130 22.59 9.95 1.31
CA GLY A 130 21.47 10.46 2.10
C GLY A 130 21.84 11.36 3.27
N ARG A 131 23.13 11.70 3.47
CA ARG A 131 23.56 12.56 4.57
C ARG A 131 23.12 14.01 4.38
N SER A 132 23.11 14.47 3.14
CA SER A 132 22.61 15.78 2.76
C SER A 132 21.70 15.69 1.53
N TRP A 133 20.76 16.63 1.40
CA TRP A 133 19.75 16.63 0.35
C TRP A 133 19.63 18.02 -0.27
N THR A 134 19.53 18.04 -1.60
CA THR A 134 19.28 19.26 -2.36
C THR A 134 17.91 19.15 -3.03
N LEU A 135 17.03 20.11 -2.75
CA LEU A 135 15.71 20.19 -3.38
C LEU A 135 15.82 20.72 -4.81
N VAL A 136 15.07 20.12 -5.71
CA VAL A 136 14.95 20.51 -7.11
C VAL A 136 13.49 20.48 -7.56
N ASN A 137 13.20 21.16 -8.65
CA ASN A 137 11.90 21.10 -9.29
C ASN A 137 12.00 20.39 -10.64
N PRO A 138 11.68 19.11 -10.73
CA PRO A 138 11.77 18.36 -11.99
C PRO A 138 10.74 18.81 -13.02
N ALA A 139 9.66 19.42 -12.60
CA ALA A 139 8.59 19.87 -13.48
C ALA A 139 8.94 21.15 -14.26
N GLY A 140 9.94 21.92 -13.81
CA GLY A 140 10.24 23.22 -14.37
C GLY A 140 9.04 24.17 -14.28
N LYS A 141 8.54 24.64 -15.43
CA LYS A 141 7.33 25.46 -15.52
C LYS A 141 6.05 24.63 -15.65
N SER A 142 6.16 23.35 -15.97
CA SER A 142 5.02 22.44 -16.10
C SER A 142 4.53 22.00 -14.72
N GLN A 143 3.26 21.64 -14.62
CA GLN A 143 2.74 21.01 -13.40
C GLN A 143 3.04 19.50 -13.43
N MET A 144 3.41 18.95 -12.28
CA MET A 144 3.48 17.51 -12.05
C MET A 144 2.26 17.11 -11.21
N GLY A 145 1.53 16.11 -11.66
CA GLY A 145 0.36 15.58 -10.95
C GLY A 145 0.72 14.50 -9.92
N GLY A 146 -0.25 13.66 -9.60
CA GLY A 146 -0.18 12.56 -8.62
C GLY A 146 0.55 11.31 -9.12
N ASN A 147 0.53 10.27 -8.27
CA ASN A 147 0.93 8.90 -8.59
C ASN A 147 2.33 8.78 -9.20
N LYS A 148 3.34 9.19 -8.45
CA LYS A 148 4.73 9.19 -8.90
C LYS A 148 5.36 7.81 -8.76
N SER A 149 6.35 7.54 -9.63
CA SER A 149 7.24 6.40 -9.50
C SER A 149 8.62 6.76 -10.06
N ILE A 150 9.68 6.27 -9.44
CA ILE A 150 11.05 6.66 -9.77
C ILE A 150 11.95 5.42 -9.87
N THR A 151 12.86 5.44 -10.84
CA THR A 151 13.86 4.39 -11.02
C THR A 151 15.15 4.94 -11.58
N PHE A 152 16.28 4.27 -11.29
CA PHE A 152 17.52 4.43 -12.05
C PHE A 152 17.59 3.38 -13.15
N ASP A 153 18.19 3.74 -14.29
CA ASP A 153 18.60 2.76 -15.29
C ASP A 153 20.04 2.24 -15.03
N ASP A 154 20.50 1.35 -15.90
CA ASP A 154 21.83 0.72 -15.84
C ASP A 154 23.01 1.68 -16.13
N ARG A 155 22.71 2.97 -16.41
CA ARG A 155 23.69 4.03 -16.68
C ARG A 155 23.69 5.14 -15.62
N GLY A 156 22.86 5.00 -14.59
CA GLY A 156 22.69 6.02 -13.55
C GLY A 156 21.81 7.20 -13.95
N ASN A 157 21.05 7.07 -15.05
CA ASN A 157 20.00 8.02 -15.36
C ASN A 157 18.79 7.78 -14.48
N VAL A 158 18.08 8.85 -14.12
CA VAL A 158 16.86 8.79 -13.33
C VAL A 158 15.64 9.02 -14.22
N PHE A 159 14.64 8.18 -14.06
CA PHE A 159 13.35 8.31 -14.71
C PHE A 159 12.25 8.47 -13.66
N LEU A 160 11.45 9.50 -13.81
CA LEU A 160 10.34 9.83 -12.94
C LEU A 160 9.05 9.84 -13.78
N SER A 161 8.19 8.83 -13.54
CA SER A 161 6.85 8.81 -14.11
C SER A 161 5.87 9.53 -13.18
N TYR A 162 4.84 10.13 -13.76
CA TYR A 162 3.76 10.77 -13.04
C TYR A 162 2.51 10.88 -13.89
N GLN A 163 1.38 10.94 -13.23
CA GLN A 163 0.09 11.27 -13.84
C GLN A 163 -0.07 12.79 -13.87
N LEU A 164 -0.65 13.30 -14.93
CA LEU A 164 -1.07 14.69 -15.01
C LEU A 164 -2.55 14.74 -15.38
N ILE A 165 -3.33 15.47 -14.60
CA ILE A 165 -4.72 15.83 -14.88
C ILE A 165 -4.83 17.34 -14.75
N GLU A 166 -5.09 18.04 -15.85
CA GLU A 166 -5.24 19.51 -15.84
C GLU A 166 -6.53 19.95 -15.13
N LYS A 167 -7.60 19.17 -15.32
CA LYS A 167 -8.89 19.42 -14.69
C LYS A 167 -9.62 18.10 -14.44
N LEU A 168 -9.93 17.85 -13.17
CA LEU A 168 -10.77 16.73 -12.77
C LEU A 168 -12.14 16.76 -13.46
N GLY A 169 -12.65 15.60 -13.77
CA GLY A 169 -13.94 15.41 -14.42
C GLY A 169 -15.12 15.42 -13.47
N THR A 170 -16.01 14.48 -13.63
CA THR A 170 -17.25 14.36 -12.85
C THR A 170 -16.97 13.86 -11.42
N PRO A 171 -17.54 14.46 -10.37
CA PRO A 171 -17.42 13.94 -9.01
C PRO A 171 -17.79 12.46 -8.91
N GLY A 172 -16.93 11.65 -8.29
CA GLY A 172 -17.08 10.19 -8.19
C GLY A 172 -16.68 9.41 -9.46
N TYR A 173 -16.29 10.12 -10.52
CA TYR A 173 -15.68 9.59 -11.75
C TYR A 173 -14.67 10.61 -12.25
N TRP A 174 -13.56 10.74 -11.57
CA TRP A 174 -12.59 11.84 -11.79
C TRP A 174 -12.07 11.93 -13.21
N GLY A 175 -11.83 10.77 -13.84
CA GLY A 175 -11.38 10.70 -15.21
C GLY A 175 -12.47 11.04 -16.24
N HIS A 176 -13.73 10.78 -15.93
CA HIS A 176 -14.83 11.05 -16.87
C HIS A 176 -14.99 12.55 -17.12
N ASN A 177 -14.78 12.98 -18.37
CA ASN A 177 -14.70 14.39 -18.78
C ASN A 177 -13.49 15.17 -18.18
N ALA A 178 -12.48 14.49 -17.63
CA ALA A 178 -11.22 15.13 -17.26
C ALA A 178 -10.54 15.73 -18.49
N ARG A 179 -9.72 16.77 -18.28
CA ARG A 179 -8.94 17.39 -19.36
C ARG A 179 -7.45 17.25 -19.10
N GLY A 180 -6.66 17.08 -20.14
CA GLY A 180 -5.22 17.00 -20.07
C GLY A 180 -4.73 15.81 -19.24
N ASN A 181 -5.43 14.67 -19.33
CA ASN A 181 -5.09 13.45 -18.63
C ASN A 181 -4.03 12.65 -19.39
N GLY A 182 -3.04 12.14 -18.68
CA GLY A 182 -1.99 11.33 -19.30
C GLY A 182 -0.89 10.90 -18.34
N ILE A 183 -0.04 10.00 -18.83
CA ILE A 183 1.16 9.51 -18.15
C ILE A 183 2.40 10.08 -18.85
N TRP A 184 3.27 10.66 -18.04
CA TRP A 184 4.48 11.32 -18.47
C TRP A 184 5.70 10.76 -17.76
N VAL A 185 6.85 10.80 -18.44
CA VAL A 185 8.14 10.40 -17.88
C VAL A 185 9.14 11.53 -18.03
N ARG A 186 9.77 11.94 -16.95
CA ARG A 186 10.90 12.87 -16.94
C ARG A 186 12.20 12.13 -16.80
N HIS A 187 13.24 12.65 -17.43
CA HIS A 187 14.57 12.10 -17.45
C HIS A 187 15.58 13.06 -16.82
N SER A 188 16.46 12.53 -15.98
CA SER A 188 17.65 13.21 -15.46
C SER A 188 18.90 12.41 -15.80
N PRO A 189 19.88 12.97 -16.52
CA PRO A 189 21.10 12.25 -16.89
C PRO A 189 22.20 12.28 -15.84
N ASP A 190 21.97 12.93 -14.71
CA ASP A 190 23.01 13.27 -13.72
C ASP A 190 22.59 12.95 -12.26
N GLY A 191 21.76 11.92 -12.09
CA GLY A 191 21.33 11.46 -10.77
C GLY A 191 20.36 12.39 -10.06
N GLY A 192 19.46 13.04 -10.81
CA GLY A 192 18.40 13.88 -10.27
C GLY A 192 18.78 15.35 -10.06
N LYS A 193 19.99 15.77 -10.43
CA LYS A 193 20.45 17.16 -10.27
C LYS A 193 19.80 18.10 -11.26
N THR A 194 19.77 17.69 -12.53
CA THR A 194 19.09 18.42 -13.59
C THR A 194 18.06 17.53 -14.28
N TRP A 195 17.00 18.14 -14.78
CA TRP A 195 15.89 17.44 -15.41
C TRP A 195 15.62 18.05 -16.78
N GLY A 196 15.34 17.20 -17.75
CA GLY A 196 15.00 17.63 -19.10
C GLY A 196 13.85 18.64 -19.11
N ALA A 197 13.88 19.57 -20.06
CA ALA A 197 12.88 20.63 -20.16
C ALA A 197 11.47 20.08 -20.40
N ASP A 198 11.39 19.03 -21.21
CA ASP A 198 10.13 18.40 -21.61
C ASP A 198 10.08 16.96 -21.13
N ALA A 199 8.92 16.55 -20.62
CA ALA A 199 8.66 15.15 -20.33
C ALA A 199 8.28 14.39 -21.61
N THR A 200 8.73 13.15 -21.71
CA THR A 200 8.29 12.25 -22.79
C THR A 200 6.91 11.68 -22.42
N PRO A 201 5.88 11.88 -23.23
CA PRO A 201 4.58 11.28 -22.97
C PRO A 201 4.60 9.79 -23.26
N ALA A 202 4.19 8.97 -22.29
CA ALA A 202 3.91 7.56 -22.53
C ALA A 202 2.49 7.36 -23.07
N LEU A 203 1.54 8.14 -22.54
CA LEU A 203 0.18 8.25 -23.06
C LEU A 203 -0.34 9.66 -22.74
N VAL A 204 -0.94 10.33 -23.70
CA VAL A 204 -1.54 11.67 -23.50
C VAL A 204 -2.82 11.80 -24.30
N TRP A 205 -3.88 12.25 -23.61
CA TRP A 205 -5.11 12.69 -24.25
C TRP A 205 -4.95 14.14 -24.76
N PRO A 206 -5.52 14.48 -25.94
CA PRO A 206 -5.37 15.80 -26.52
C PRO A 206 -5.80 16.93 -25.57
N ASN A 207 -5.00 17.98 -25.47
CA ASN A 207 -5.31 19.15 -24.67
C ASN A 207 -6.69 19.73 -25.02
N GLY A 208 -7.44 20.12 -24.00
CA GLY A 208 -8.75 20.74 -24.14
C GLY A 208 -9.90 19.79 -24.51
N GLN A 209 -9.60 18.53 -24.78
CA GLN A 209 -10.62 17.50 -24.99
C GLN A 209 -10.85 16.72 -23.70
N PRO A 210 -12.12 16.40 -23.35
CA PRO A 210 -12.40 15.50 -22.24
C PRO A 210 -11.81 14.11 -22.49
N ALA A 211 -11.08 13.58 -21.53
CA ALA A 211 -10.65 12.19 -21.56
C ALA A 211 -11.86 11.27 -21.29
N PRO A 212 -12.02 10.17 -22.03
CA PRO A 212 -13.10 9.21 -21.77
C PRO A 212 -12.85 8.39 -20.50
N GLN A 213 -11.60 8.31 -20.06
CA GLN A 213 -11.12 7.52 -18.93
C GLN A 213 -10.06 8.29 -18.13
N GLN A 214 -9.64 7.72 -17.00
CA GLN A 214 -8.58 8.23 -16.17
C GLN A 214 -7.42 7.22 -16.14
N GLU A 215 -6.22 7.71 -16.41
CA GLU A 215 -4.99 6.98 -16.19
C GLU A 215 -4.53 7.22 -14.75
N ASP A 216 -4.23 6.14 -14.02
CA ASP A 216 -3.89 6.24 -12.59
C ASP A 216 -2.80 5.24 -12.18
N MET A 217 -2.17 5.49 -11.03
CA MET A 217 -1.17 4.62 -10.38
C MET A 217 -0.04 4.15 -11.31
N ALA A 218 0.50 5.05 -12.14
CA ALA A 218 1.61 4.72 -13.04
C ALA A 218 2.86 4.32 -12.27
N ARG A 219 3.44 3.17 -12.61
CA ARG A 219 4.67 2.64 -12.02
C ARG A 219 5.72 2.37 -13.09
N ILE A 220 6.92 2.91 -12.88
CA ILE A 220 8.07 2.74 -13.77
C ILE A 220 9.14 1.89 -13.09
N TRP A 221 9.73 0.97 -13.84
CA TRP A 221 10.90 0.20 -13.41
C TRP A 221 11.85 -0.03 -14.56
N ALA A 222 13.11 -0.34 -14.28
CA ALA A 222 14.16 -0.56 -15.26
C ALA A 222 14.65 -2.01 -15.20
N ASP A 223 15.08 -2.54 -16.34
CA ASP A 223 15.84 -3.77 -16.41
C ASP A 223 17.32 -3.43 -16.19
N ASN A 224 17.76 -3.58 -14.96
CA ASN A 224 19.15 -3.37 -14.55
C ASN A 224 19.91 -4.69 -14.39
N GLU A 225 19.31 -5.82 -14.79
CA GLU A 225 19.88 -7.13 -14.58
C GLU A 225 21.08 -7.36 -15.49
N PRO A 226 22.27 -7.70 -14.91
CA PRO A 226 23.50 -7.83 -15.70
C PRO A 226 23.44 -8.89 -16.83
N HIS A 227 22.63 -9.92 -16.62
CA HIS A 227 22.51 -11.05 -17.54
C HIS A 227 21.22 -11.04 -18.36
N SER A 228 20.37 -10.01 -18.18
CA SER A 228 19.16 -9.88 -18.96
C SER A 228 19.46 -9.55 -20.43
N PRO A 229 18.82 -10.23 -21.39
CA PRO A 229 18.89 -9.84 -22.80
C PRO A 229 18.16 -8.52 -23.09
N HIS A 230 17.47 -7.97 -22.12
CA HIS A 230 16.66 -6.75 -22.22
C HIS A 230 17.20 -5.62 -21.35
N ARG A 231 18.43 -5.77 -20.83
CA ARG A 231 19.07 -4.77 -19.97
C ARG A 231 19.04 -3.37 -20.59
N GLY A 232 18.68 -2.38 -19.78
CA GLY A 232 18.53 -0.99 -20.19
C GLY A 232 17.13 -0.63 -20.72
N ASN A 233 16.22 -1.61 -20.84
CA ASN A 233 14.83 -1.33 -21.10
C ASN A 233 14.17 -0.67 -19.89
N LEU A 234 13.20 0.19 -20.17
CA LEU A 234 12.30 0.74 -19.17
C LEU A 234 10.90 0.20 -19.41
N TYR A 235 10.20 -0.04 -18.34
CA TYR A 235 8.84 -0.56 -18.33
C TYR A 235 7.96 0.35 -17.53
N LEU A 236 6.71 0.50 -17.97
CA LEU A 236 5.73 1.36 -17.33
C LEU A 236 4.37 0.69 -17.42
N ALA A 237 3.69 0.58 -16.30
CA ALA A 237 2.32 0.10 -16.23
C ALA A 237 1.45 1.05 -15.42
N TRP A 238 0.17 1.10 -15.73
CA TRP A 238 -0.80 1.92 -15.03
C TRP A 238 -2.20 1.32 -15.15
N ILE A 239 -3.11 1.88 -14.36
CA ILE A 239 -4.52 1.51 -14.40
C ILE A 239 -5.25 2.51 -15.31
N ASP A 240 -6.03 1.99 -16.23
CA ASP A 240 -6.96 2.75 -17.06
C ASP A 240 -8.38 2.53 -16.50
N TRP A 241 -8.90 3.53 -15.79
CA TRP A 241 -10.24 3.54 -15.23
C TRP A 241 -11.23 4.09 -16.25
N GLN A 242 -11.94 3.17 -16.87
CA GLN A 242 -13.00 3.48 -17.83
C GLN A 242 -14.34 3.62 -17.11
N ILE A 243 -15.35 4.10 -17.82
CA ILE A 243 -16.68 4.33 -17.25
C ILE A 243 -17.39 3.02 -16.86
N ASP A 244 -17.02 1.91 -17.48
CA ASP A 244 -17.65 0.59 -17.32
C ASP A 244 -16.72 -0.49 -16.75
N LYS A 245 -15.43 -0.20 -16.61
CA LYS A 245 -14.41 -1.16 -16.15
C LYS A 245 -13.09 -0.47 -15.80
N SER A 246 -12.20 -1.23 -15.17
CA SER A 246 -10.77 -0.90 -15.04
C SER A 246 -9.92 -1.97 -15.70
N ILE A 247 -8.80 -1.60 -16.29
CA ILE A 247 -7.83 -2.49 -16.93
C ILE A 247 -6.41 -2.05 -16.61
N VAL A 248 -5.45 -2.96 -16.76
CA VAL A 248 -4.02 -2.65 -16.67
C VAL A 248 -3.47 -2.44 -18.07
N LEU A 249 -2.91 -1.25 -18.30
CA LEU A 249 -2.14 -0.92 -19.48
C LEU A 249 -0.64 -0.99 -19.18
N PHE A 250 0.13 -1.32 -20.18
CA PHE A 250 1.57 -1.46 -20.12
C PHE A 250 2.21 -0.88 -21.37
N THR A 251 3.40 -0.31 -21.22
CA THR A 251 4.29 0.08 -22.32
C THR A 251 5.72 -0.13 -21.91
N ARG A 252 6.62 -0.06 -22.87
CA ARG A 252 8.06 -0.14 -22.65
C ARG A 252 8.82 0.81 -23.55
N SER A 253 10.02 1.14 -23.13
CA SER A 253 11.04 1.81 -23.93
C SER A 253 12.26 0.92 -24.05
N THR A 254 12.81 0.79 -25.25
CA THR A 254 14.04 0.03 -25.53
C THR A 254 15.21 0.93 -25.92
N ASP A 255 15.04 2.25 -25.78
CA ASP A 255 16.00 3.28 -26.14
C ASP A 255 16.31 4.28 -25.02
N HIS A 256 16.27 3.77 -23.76
CA HIS A 256 16.48 4.58 -22.55
C HIS A 256 15.50 5.74 -22.40
N GLY A 257 14.21 5.47 -22.57
CA GLY A 257 13.13 6.43 -22.30
C GLY A 257 12.93 7.52 -23.35
N LYS A 258 13.62 7.44 -24.50
CA LYS A 258 13.45 8.42 -25.59
C LYS A 258 12.12 8.26 -26.29
N THR A 259 11.73 7.00 -26.55
CA THR A 259 10.44 6.65 -27.13
C THR A 259 9.78 5.52 -26.37
N TRP A 260 8.46 5.45 -26.47
CA TRP A 260 7.64 4.41 -25.82
C TRP A 260 6.80 3.69 -26.88
N ASP A 261 6.69 2.37 -26.73
CA ASP A 261 5.79 1.57 -27.56
C ASP A 261 4.33 2.03 -27.35
N LYS A 262 3.46 1.78 -28.31
CA LYS A 262 2.02 2.03 -28.10
C LYS A 262 1.52 1.16 -26.93
N PRO A 263 0.83 1.73 -25.94
CA PRO A 263 0.34 0.96 -24.79
C PRO A 263 -0.60 -0.17 -25.19
N TRP A 264 -0.53 -1.29 -24.46
CA TRP A 264 -1.44 -2.42 -24.63
C TRP A 264 -1.87 -3.00 -23.29
N ARG A 265 -3.02 -3.65 -23.29
CA ARG A 265 -3.60 -4.25 -22.09
C ARG A 265 -2.87 -5.54 -21.71
N ILE A 266 -2.52 -5.71 -20.42
CA ILE A 266 -1.93 -6.91 -19.85
C ILE A 266 -2.85 -7.65 -18.85
N SER A 267 -3.91 -7.01 -18.34
CA SER A 267 -4.91 -7.66 -17.51
C SER A 267 -5.82 -8.56 -18.36
N THR A 268 -5.93 -9.84 -18.05
CA THR A 268 -6.82 -10.78 -18.73
C THR A 268 -8.27 -10.43 -18.46
N HIS A 269 -8.60 -10.19 -17.19
CA HIS A 269 -9.91 -9.74 -16.76
C HIS A 269 -9.94 -8.22 -16.61
N ALA A 270 -11.12 -7.66 -16.56
CA ALA A 270 -11.36 -6.27 -16.22
C ALA A 270 -11.96 -6.20 -14.83
N GLY A 271 -11.47 -5.29 -14.00
CA GLY A 271 -12.07 -4.97 -12.72
C GLY A 271 -13.27 -4.02 -12.85
N PHE A 272 -13.89 -3.68 -11.74
CA PHE A 272 -14.95 -2.69 -11.68
C PHE A 272 -14.46 -1.28 -12.08
N PRO A 273 -15.36 -0.40 -12.53
CA PRO A 273 -14.97 0.90 -13.08
C PRO A 273 -14.57 1.94 -12.05
N ARG A 274 -14.80 1.69 -10.76
CA ARG A 274 -14.61 2.69 -9.70
C ARG A 274 -13.49 2.27 -8.75
N ASP A 275 -12.71 3.27 -8.33
CA ASP A 275 -11.59 3.13 -7.42
C ASP A 275 -11.97 2.70 -5.99
N ASP A 276 -13.21 2.91 -5.55
CA ASP A 276 -13.68 2.62 -4.19
C ASP A 276 -14.48 1.31 -4.03
N THR A 277 -14.70 0.54 -5.11
CA THR A 277 -15.65 -0.59 -5.11
C THR A 277 -15.15 -1.89 -5.74
N GLY A 278 -13.83 -2.13 -5.68
CA GLY A 278 -13.21 -3.34 -6.24
C GLY A 278 -12.71 -3.17 -7.67
N ALA A 279 -12.34 -1.95 -8.04
CA ALA A 279 -11.54 -1.69 -9.24
C ALA A 279 -10.15 -2.31 -9.11
N ILE A 280 -9.44 -2.42 -10.23
CA ILE A 280 -8.02 -2.77 -10.22
C ILE A 280 -7.24 -1.63 -9.55
N LEU A 281 -6.31 -1.99 -8.63
CA LEU A 281 -5.50 -1.07 -7.85
C LEU A 281 -4.10 -1.63 -7.57
N GLY A 282 -3.14 -0.74 -7.22
CA GLY A 282 -1.87 -1.14 -6.64
C GLY A 282 -0.96 -1.90 -7.59
N ILE A 283 -0.67 -1.31 -8.73
CA ILE A 283 0.21 -1.92 -9.71
C ILE A 283 1.67 -1.74 -9.33
N LEU A 284 2.47 -2.81 -9.45
CA LEU A 284 3.94 -2.74 -9.35
C LEU A 284 4.58 -3.85 -10.18
N GLY A 285 5.74 -3.54 -10.78
CA GLY A 285 6.52 -4.49 -11.55
C GLY A 285 7.95 -4.65 -11.04
N THR A 286 8.54 -5.83 -11.32
CA THR A 286 9.96 -6.13 -11.06
C THR A 286 10.53 -7.01 -12.18
N VAL A 287 11.86 -7.08 -12.25
CA VAL A 287 12.60 -7.85 -13.26
C VAL A 287 13.40 -8.94 -12.59
N GLY A 288 13.28 -10.17 -13.09
CA GLY A 288 14.09 -11.29 -12.66
C GLY A 288 15.49 -11.28 -13.27
N PRO A 289 16.44 -12.04 -12.70
CA PRO A 289 17.85 -12.09 -13.15
C PRO A 289 18.00 -12.56 -14.59
N ASP A 290 17.00 -13.20 -15.16
CA ASP A 290 16.95 -13.65 -16.57
C ASP A 290 16.18 -12.68 -17.49
N GLY A 291 15.77 -11.50 -17.00
CA GLY A 291 14.98 -10.51 -17.74
C GLY A 291 13.47 -10.79 -17.76
N THR A 292 13.00 -11.83 -17.04
CA THR A 292 11.57 -12.09 -16.88
C THR A 292 10.90 -10.94 -16.11
N GLN A 293 9.80 -10.41 -16.67
CA GLN A 293 9.00 -9.36 -16.03
C GLN A 293 7.89 -9.97 -15.19
N TYR A 294 7.70 -9.46 -13.99
CA TYR A 294 6.60 -9.80 -13.10
C TYR A 294 5.85 -8.52 -12.73
N VAL A 295 4.55 -8.50 -12.97
CA VAL A 295 3.69 -7.34 -12.65
C VAL A 295 2.53 -7.84 -11.80
N VAL A 296 2.31 -7.21 -10.64
CA VAL A 296 1.21 -7.53 -9.72
C VAL A 296 0.25 -6.38 -9.57
N TRP A 297 -0.99 -6.68 -9.22
CA TRP A 297 -2.03 -5.73 -8.84
C TRP A 297 -3.14 -6.42 -8.05
N ASN A 298 -3.98 -5.65 -7.36
CA ASN A 298 -5.23 -6.16 -6.81
C ASN A 298 -6.37 -6.01 -7.82
N ASP A 299 -7.14 -7.09 -7.97
CA ASP A 299 -8.42 -7.13 -8.68
C ASP A 299 -9.46 -7.63 -7.67
N MET A 300 -10.21 -6.73 -7.08
CA MET A 300 -11.05 -6.98 -5.91
C MET A 300 -10.24 -7.53 -4.71
N LEU A 301 -10.50 -8.78 -4.33
CA LEU A 301 -9.81 -9.48 -3.25
C LEU A 301 -8.66 -10.38 -3.75
N ASP A 302 -8.47 -10.48 -5.04
CA ASP A 302 -7.38 -11.27 -5.62
C ASP A 302 -6.16 -10.39 -5.87
N THR A 303 -4.99 -10.81 -5.39
CA THR A 303 -3.73 -10.33 -5.92
C THR A 303 -3.44 -11.13 -7.19
N VAL A 304 -3.31 -10.41 -8.29
CA VAL A 304 -3.15 -10.96 -9.65
C VAL A 304 -1.74 -10.70 -10.14
N MET A 305 -1.18 -11.64 -10.90
CA MET A 305 0.16 -11.50 -11.51
C MET A 305 0.11 -11.75 -13.01
N ALA A 306 0.82 -10.93 -13.78
CA ALA A 306 1.15 -11.14 -15.17
C ALA A 306 2.67 -11.35 -15.32
N VAL A 307 3.08 -12.20 -16.26
CA VAL A 307 4.49 -12.58 -16.50
C VAL A 307 4.83 -12.41 -17.98
N SER A 308 6.01 -11.84 -18.25
CA SER A 308 6.57 -11.76 -19.60
C SER A 308 8.00 -12.29 -19.62
N HIS A 309 8.31 -13.13 -20.61
CA HIS A 309 9.63 -13.73 -20.82
C HIS A 309 10.41 -13.12 -21.99
N ASP A 310 9.86 -12.11 -22.64
CA ASP A 310 10.38 -11.55 -23.89
C ASP A 310 10.63 -10.03 -23.83
N GLY A 311 10.92 -9.54 -22.60
CA GLY A 311 11.17 -8.13 -22.36
C GLY A 311 9.91 -7.28 -22.51
N GLY A 312 8.78 -7.80 -22.09
CA GLY A 312 7.51 -7.08 -22.10
C GLY A 312 6.85 -6.99 -23.48
N LYS A 313 7.24 -7.79 -24.50
CA LYS A 313 6.54 -7.80 -25.79
C LYS A 313 5.19 -8.47 -25.68
N THR A 314 5.15 -9.59 -24.96
CA THR A 314 3.94 -10.35 -24.68
C THR A 314 3.89 -10.73 -23.21
N PHE A 315 2.69 -10.93 -22.69
CA PHE A 315 2.47 -11.43 -21.35
C PHE A 315 1.64 -12.70 -21.39
N GLU A 316 1.94 -13.63 -20.49
CA GLU A 316 1.04 -14.74 -20.19
C GLU A 316 -0.29 -14.20 -19.70
N PRO A 317 -1.40 -14.95 -19.84
CA PRO A 317 -2.66 -14.59 -19.21
C PRO A 317 -2.46 -14.32 -17.72
N SER A 318 -2.86 -13.14 -17.26
CA SER A 318 -2.75 -12.79 -15.84
C SER A 318 -3.61 -13.72 -14.99
N ARG A 319 -3.12 -14.10 -13.81
CA ARG A 319 -3.75 -15.08 -12.93
C ARG A 319 -3.71 -14.66 -11.48
N PRO A 320 -4.74 -15.00 -10.69
CA PRO A 320 -4.70 -14.84 -9.24
C PRO A 320 -3.54 -15.65 -8.64
N ILE A 321 -2.87 -15.08 -7.64
CA ILE A 321 -1.80 -15.74 -6.89
C ILE A 321 -2.24 -16.03 -5.45
N PHE A 322 -2.98 -15.15 -4.81
CA PHE A 322 -3.63 -15.34 -3.51
C PHE A 322 -4.74 -14.31 -3.29
N GLN A 323 -5.53 -14.51 -2.24
CA GLN A 323 -6.57 -13.57 -1.84
C GLN A 323 -6.11 -12.72 -0.67
N VAL A 324 -6.51 -11.46 -0.69
CA VAL A 324 -6.32 -10.48 0.38
C VAL A 324 -7.67 -10.04 0.94
N GLY A 325 -7.68 -9.64 2.21
CA GLY A 325 -8.82 -9.02 2.83
C GLY A 325 -8.73 -7.48 2.76
N PRO A 326 -9.76 -6.74 3.24
CA PRO A 326 -9.64 -5.31 3.42
C PRO A 326 -8.48 -5.00 4.40
N PRO A 327 -7.85 -3.80 4.35
CA PRO A 327 -8.31 -2.64 3.60
C PRO A 327 -7.82 -2.65 2.15
N TYR A 328 -8.68 -2.20 1.27
CA TYR A 328 -8.33 -1.75 -0.06
C TYR A 328 -8.95 -0.36 -0.27
N PHE A 329 -8.83 0.24 -1.45
CA PHE A 329 -9.28 1.60 -1.70
C PHE A 329 -10.68 1.90 -1.11
N GLY A 330 -10.86 3.06 -0.49
CA GLY A 330 -12.11 3.43 0.19
C GLY A 330 -12.24 2.96 1.63
N GLY A 331 -11.31 2.17 2.16
CA GLY A 331 -11.30 1.70 3.55
C GLY A 331 -11.02 2.78 4.61
N ALA A 332 -10.76 4.01 4.21
CA ALA A 332 -10.34 5.14 5.04
C ALA A 332 -11.26 5.44 6.24
N ALA A 333 -12.55 5.22 6.11
CA ALA A 333 -13.50 5.45 7.21
C ALA A 333 -13.23 4.58 8.45
N SER A 334 -12.44 3.52 8.30
CA SER A 334 -12.11 2.57 9.37
C SER A 334 -10.82 2.93 10.11
N PHE A 335 -10.05 3.92 9.64
CA PHE A 335 -8.77 4.30 10.20
C PHE A 335 -8.86 5.64 10.94
N PRO A 336 -8.85 5.64 12.28
CA PRO A 336 -8.92 6.89 13.04
C PRO A 336 -7.80 7.85 12.64
N GLY A 337 -8.16 9.10 12.33
CA GLY A 337 -7.21 10.16 12.02
C GLY A 337 -6.62 10.17 10.62
N ILE A 338 -6.75 9.09 9.85
CA ILE A 338 -6.25 8.98 8.47
C ILE A 338 -7.43 8.98 7.51
N GLN A 339 -7.30 9.72 6.40
CA GLN A 339 -8.39 9.89 5.45
C GLN A 339 -8.72 8.60 4.71
N ARG A 340 -7.71 7.85 4.29
CA ARG A 340 -7.84 6.53 3.67
C ARG A 340 -6.56 5.72 3.84
N VAL A 341 -6.70 4.41 3.80
CA VAL A 341 -5.61 3.44 3.81
C VAL A 341 -5.85 2.42 2.70
N MET A 342 -4.80 2.01 2.03
CA MET A 342 -4.84 1.00 0.98
C MET A 342 -4.01 -0.22 1.39
N GLY A 343 -4.51 -1.42 1.07
CA GLY A 343 -3.78 -2.68 1.19
C GLY A 343 -3.23 -3.11 -0.16
N LEU A 344 -2.39 -2.26 -0.77
CA LEU A 344 -1.84 -2.51 -2.10
C LEU A 344 -0.78 -3.62 -2.04
N PRO A 345 -0.66 -4.46 -3.10
CA PRO A 345 0.41 -5.44 -3.18
C PRO A 345 1.68 -4.80 -3.71
N GLU A 346 2.81 -5.01 -3.05
CA GLU A 346 4.13 -4.66 -3.56
C GLU A 346 4.92 -5.93 -3.86
N ILE A 347 5.62 -5.94 -5.00
CA ILE A 347 6.49 -7.04 -5.42
C ILE A 347 7.95 -6.61 -5.47
N ALA A 348 8.82 -7.48 -4.96
CA ALA A 348 10.27 -7.37 -5.15
C ALA A 348 10.87 -8.76 -5.42
N ILE A 349 12.13 -8.78 -5.85
CA ILE A 349 12.84 -10.01 -6.18
C ILE A 349 14.23 -10.00 -5.56
N ASP A 350 14.69 -11.14 -5.08
CA ASP A 350 16.11 -11.38 -4.84
C ASP A 350 16.78 -11.72 -6.17
N GLU A 351 17.49 -10.77 -6.73
CA GLU A 351 18.18 -10.88 -8.02
C GLU A 351 19.22 -12.02 -8.06
N ARG A 352 19.72 -12.45 -6.90
CA ARG A 352 20.73 -13.53 -6.78
C ARG A 352 20.10 -14.91 -6.91
N THR A 353 18.86 -15.08 -6.44
CA THR A 353 18.18 -16.38 -6.37
C THR A 353 16.96 -16.47 -7.28
N GLY A 354 16.42 -15.33 -7.71
CA GLY A 354 15.15 -15.26 -8.43
C GLY A 354 13.93 -15.45 -7.53
N THR A 355 14.10 -15.43 -6.20
CA THR A 355 12.99 -15.53 -5.25
C THR A 355 12.14 -14.27 -5.31
N LEU A 356 10.85 -14.42 -5.58
CA LEU A 356 9.86 -13.36 -5.56
C LEU A 356 9.27 -13.21 -4.17
N TYR A 357 9.00 -11.97 -3.79
CA TYR A 357 8.30 -11.60 -2.56
C TYR A 357 7.15 -10.66 -2.91
N VAL A 358 6.00 -10.88 -2.30
CA VAL A 358 4.87 -9.96 -2.35
C VAL A 358 4.42 -9.66 -0.94
N THR A 359 4.27 -8.36 -0.62
CA THR A 359 3.74 -7.90 0.68
C THR A 359 2.44 -7.15 0.49
N TRP A 360 1.59 -7.17 1.49
CA TRP A 360 0.31 -6.46 1.55
C TRP A 360 -0.13 -6.28 3.00
N SER A 361 -1.17 -5.48 3.24
CA SER A 361 -1.84 -5.43 4.53
C SER A 361 -3.30 -5.84 4.41
N ASP A 362 -3.79 -6.60 5.40
CA ASP A 362 -5.21 -6.93 5.51
C ASP A 362 -5.63 -7.21 6.97
N CYS A 363 -6.94 -7.33 7.20
CA CYS A 363 -7.50 -7.50 8.54
C CYS A 363 -7.90 -8.95 8.87
N ARG A 364 -7.25 -9.96 8.29
CA ARG A 364 -7.60 -11.38 8.52
C ARG A 364 -7.51 -11.83 9.98
N ASN A 365 -6.74 -11.12 10.81
CA ASN A 365 -6.58 -11.39 12.23
C ASN A 365 -7.43 -10.47 13.13
N GLY A 366 -8.34 -9.65 12.56
CA GLY A 366 -9.27 -8.79 13.31
C GLY A 366 -8.82 -7.34 13.47
N ASP A 367 -7.55 -7.06 13.32
CA ASP A 367 -6.88 -5.77 13.13
C ASP A 367 -6.09 -5.83 11.84
N VAL A 368 -5.58 -4.69 11.36
CA VAL A 368 -4.80 -4.66 10.13
C VAL A 368 -3.36 -5.04 10.43
N ASP A 369 -2.91 -6.13 9.82
CA ASP A 369 -1.53 -6.62 9.89
C ASP A 369 -0.86 -6.56 8.51
N VAL A 370 0.48 -6.55 8.52
CA VAL A 370 1.32 -6.66 7.32
C VAL A 370 1.71 -8.11 7.08
N PHE A 371 1.52 -8.57 5.86
CA PHE A 371 1.83 -9.93 5.43
C PHE A 371 2.83 -9.96 4.29
N LEU A 372 3.54 -11.08 4.18
CA LEU A 372 4.44 -11.39 3.08
C LEU A 372 4.21 -12.84 2.62
N SER A 373 4.29 -13.05 1.31
CA SER A 373 4.37 -14.37 0.69
C SER A 373 5.54 -14.39 -0.28
N ARG A 374 6.15 -15.56 -0.47
CA ARG A 374 7.30 -15.74 -1.34
C ARG A 374 7.12 -16.90 -2.31
N SER A 375 7.78 -16.80 -3.46
CA SER A 375 7.86 -17.86 -4.47
C SER A 375 9.30 -18.07 -4.91
N THR A 376 9.73 -19.33 -4.92
CA THR A 376 11.07 -19.75 -5.37
C THR A 376 11.03 -20.43 -6.75
N ASP A 377 9.88 -20.43 -7.40
CA ASP A 377 9.64 -21.12 -8.68
C ASP A 377 9.03 -20.21 -9.74
N LYS A 378 9.45 -18.94 -9.76
CA LYS A 378 9.02 -17.91 -10.72
C LYS A 378 7.51 -17.63 -10.63
N GLY A 379 6.97 -17.60 -9.40
CA GLY A 379 5.58 -17.26 -9.13
C GLY A 379 4.57 -18.36 -9.43
N LYS A 380 5.01 -19.60 -9.67
CA LYS A 380 4.07 -20.73 -9.91
C LYS A 380 3.37 -21.15 -8.61
N HIS A 381 4.12 -21.21 -7.51
CA HIS A 381 3.60 -21.51 -6.19
C HIS A 381 4.08 -20.46 -5.19
N TRP A 382 3.23 -20.17 -4.21
CA TRP A 382 3.48 -19.16 -3.17
C TRP A 382 3.39 -19.78 -1.79
N SER A 383 4.25 -19.32 -0.88
CA SER A 383 4.19 -19.73 0.52
C SER A 383 2.87 -19.25 1.16
N PRO A 384 2.41 -19.92 2.25
CA PRO A 384 1.38 -19.32 3.08
C PRO A 384 1.78 -17.91 3.54
N PRO A 385 0.80 -17.00 3.73
CA PRO A 385 1.08 -15.67 4.27
C PRO A 385 1.81 -15.73 5.61
N LEU A 386 2.92 -15.00 5.69
CA LEU A 386 3.67 -14.79 6.92
C LEU A 386 3.36 -13.39 7.43
N ARG A 387 3.02 -13.24 8.71
CA ARG A 387 2.86 -11.94 9.36
C ARG A 387 4.24 -11.32 9.59
N VAL A 388 4.45 -10.09 9.13
CA VAL A 388 5.72 -9.36 9.21
C VAL A 388 5.86 -8.63 10.54
N ASN A 389 4.79 -7.98 11.00
CA ASN A 389 4.76 -7.32 12.30
C ASN A 389 4.69 -8.37 13.43
N ASP A 390 5.43 -8.13 14.51
CA ASP A 390 5.66 -9.09 15.61
C ASP A 390 4.96 -8.73 16.92
N ASP A 391 4.06 -7.76 16.91
CA ASP A 391 3.19 -7.44 18.04
C ASP A 391 2.15 -8.55 18.28
N PRO A 392 1.51 -8.61 19.46
CA PRO A 392 0.52 -9.65 19.75
C PRO A 392 -0.66 -9.59 18.75
N MET A 393 -1.08 -10.75 18.23
CA MET A 393 -2.29 -10.83 17.39
C MET A 393 -3.55 -10.40 18.18
N HIS A 394 -4.52 -9.82 17.47
CA HIS A 394 -5.80 -9.39 18.02
C HIS A 394 -5.67 -8.34 19.14
N ASN A 395 -4.65 -7.49 19.07
CA ASN A 395 -4.41 -6.44 20.06
C ASN A 395 -5.16 -5.13 19.73
N GLY A 396 -5.80 -5.05 18.55
CA GLY A 396 -6.54 -3.89 18.06
C GLY A 396 -5.65 -2.75 17.53
N ALA A 397 -4.36 -3.02 17.34
CA ALA A 397 -3.41 -2.05 16.80
C ALA A 397 -3.17 -2.31 15.31
N ASP A 398 -3.38 -1.31 14.47
CA ASP A 398 -3.23 -1.43 13.02
C ASP A 398 -1.79 -1.22 12.56
N GLN A 399 -1.35 -2.03 11.56
CA GLN A 399 -0.15 -1.83 10.77
C GLN A 399 -0.55 -1.75 9.29
N PHE A 400 -0.12 -0.69 8.59
CA PHE A 400 -0.62 -0.37 7.26
C PHE A 400 0.38 0.43 6.43
N TYR A 401 0.09 0.63 5.13
CA TYR A 401 0.97 1.29 4.14
C TYR A 401 2.37 0.71 4.16
N GLN A 402 2.43 -0.61 4.04
CA GLN A 402 3.70 -1.31 3.90
C GLN A 402 4.36 -1.00 2.55
N TRP A 403 5.69 -1.07 2.51
CA TRP A 403 6.47 -1.12 1.28
C TRP A 403 7.61 -2.10 1.41
N LEU A 404 7.96 -2.76 0.30
CA LEU A 404 8.92 -3.86 0.23
C LEU A 404 10.16 -3.47 -0.56
N ALA A 405 11.34 -3.83 -0.07
CA ALA A 405 12.59 -3.82 -0.82
C ALA A 405 13.41 -5.06 -0.51
N VAL A 406 14.14 -5.55 -1.50
CA VAL A 406 15.18 -6.58 -1.34
C VAL A 406 16.51 -5.95 -1.69
N ASP A 407 17.51 -6.12 -0.82
CA ASP A 407 18.87 -5.68 -1.10
C ASP A 407 19.52 -6.64 -2.10
N PRO A 408 19.84 -6.20 -3.32
CA PRO A 408 20.37 -7.08 -4.36
C PRO A 408 21.78 -7.61 -4.03
N THR A 409 22.48 -7.01 -3.05
CA THR A 409 23.86 -7.40 -2.72
C THR A 409 23.91 -8.56 -1.73
N ASN A 410 22.97 -8.65 -0.81
CA ASN A 410 22.96 -9.66 0.25
C ASN A 410 21.66 -10.48 0.33
N GLY A 411 20.57 -10.01 -0.30
CA GLY A 411 19.26 -10.65 -0.30
C GLY A 411 18.43 -10.42 0.96
N ASP A 412 18.83 -9.48 1.79
CA ASP A 412 18.01 -9.07 2.91
C ASP A 412 16.68 -8.49 2.42
N VAL A 413 15.61 -8.91 3.06
CA VAL A 413 14.26 -8.42 2.76
C VAL A 413 13.86 -7.39 3.80
N TYR A 414 13.47 -6.22 3.35
CA TYR A 414 13.05 -5.12 4.19
C TYR A 414 11.61 -4.76 3.92
N VAL A 415 10.83 -4.50 4.99
CA VAL A 415 9.46 -3.99 4.90
C VAL A 415 9.32 -2.82 5.87
N GLU A 416 8.95 -1.64 5.35
CA GLU A 416 8.53 -0.54 6.21
C GLU A 416 7.01 -0.52 6.31
N PHE A 417 6.48 0.01 7.39
CA PHE A 417 5.04 0.20 7.57
C PHE A 417 4.73 1.19 8.69
N TYR A 418 3.58 1.81 8.62
CA TYR A 418 3.01 2.55 9.73
C TYR A 418 2.52 1.58 10.80
N ASP A 419 2.79 1.92 12.06
CA ASP A 419 2.65 1.01 13.18
C ASP A 419 2.02 1.70 14.39
N ARG A 420 0.93 1.18 14.87
CA ARG A 420 0.17 1.68 16.02
C ARG A 420 0.27 0.81 17.27
N ARG A 421 1.13 -0.22 17.28
CA ARG A 421 1.29 -1.19 18.38
C ARG A 421 1.55 -0.56 19.74
N ALA A 422 2.10 0.65 19.79
CA ALA A 422 2.44 1.34 21.03
C ALA A 422 1.32 2.28 21.54
N ASP A 423 0.18 2.34 20.87
CA ASP A 423 -0.96 3.17 21.25
C ASP A 423 -2.24 2.34 21.41
N PRO A 424 -2.73 2.15 22.65
CA PRO A 424 -3.95 1.37 22.90
C PRO A 424 -5.22 2.02 22.31
N ASP A 425 -5.18 3.32 21.99
CA ASP A 425 -6.29 4.03 21.37
C ASP A 425 -6.25 3.95 19.83
N ASN A 426 -5.24 3.31 19.26
CA ASN A 426 -5.04 3.11 17.81
C ASN A 426 -5.09 4.41 16.99
N LEU A 427 -4.45 5.48 17.51
CA LEU A 427 -4.42 6.82 16.92
C LEU A 427 -3.02 7.29 16.59
N LYS A 428 -2.06 7.08 17.53
CA LYS A 428 -0.67 7.47 17.36
C LYS A 428 0.03 6.49 16.45
N THR A 429 0.71 7.03 15.46
CA THR A 429 1.34 6.25 14.40
C THR A 429 2.85 6.48 14.40
N TRP A 430 3.61 5.40 14.44
CA TRP A 430 5.06 5.35 14.24
C TRP A 430 5.36 4.74 12.87
N VAL A 431 6.63 4.74 12.47
CA VAL A 431 7.13 3.98 11.34
C VAL A 431 8.08 2.91 11.85
N THR A 432 7.82 1.68 11.46
CA THR A 432 8.60 0.48 11.77
C THR A 432 9.29 -0.03 10.52
N LEU A 433 10.53 -0.50 10.67
CA LEU A 433 11.30 -1.20 9.65
C LEU A 433 11.49 -2.66 10.08
N ALA A 434 10.94 -3.60 9.34
CA ALA A 434 11.18 -5.02 9.52
C ALA A 434 12.29 -5.49 8.59
N ARG A 435 13.19 -6.37 9.07
CA ARG A 435 14.27 -6.99 8.31
C ARG A 435 14.23 -8.49 8.45
N SER A 436 14.42 -9.18 7.34
CA SER A 436 14.68 -10.63 7.27
C SER A 436 16.04 -10.87 6.61
N THR A 437 16.84 -11.77 7.20
CA THR A 437 18.13 -12.22 6.68
C THR A 437 18.09 -13.71 6.27
N ASP A 438 16.91 -14.30 6.28
CA ASP A 438 16.67 -15.72 6.06
C ASP A 438 15.66 -15.98 4.91
N GLU A 439 15.70 -15.14 3.88
CA GLU A 439 14.82 -15.22 2.70
C GLU A 439 13.33 -15.00 3.03
N GLY A 440 13.02 -14.08 3.95
CA GLY A 440 11.64 -13.77 4.31
C GLY A 440 10.93 -14.84 5.14
N LYS A 441 11.67 -15.70 5.86
CA LYS A 441 11.09 -16.73 6.74
C LYS A 441 10.77 -16.20 8.11
N THR A 442 11.60 -15.25 8.61
CA THR A 442 11.38 -14.55 9.87
C THR A 442 11.76 -13.08 9.73
N PHE A 443 11.16 -12.22 10.56
CA PHE A 443 11.44 -10.79 10.58
C PHE A 443 11.80 -10.32 11.98
N THR A 444 12.77 -9.40 12.06
CA THR A 444 13.04 -8.60 13.25
C THR A 444 12.56 -7.19 12.99
N ASN A 445 11.72 -6.67 13.88
CA ASN A 445 11.13 -5.33 13.75
C ASN A 445 11.96 -4.30 14.53
N TYR A 446 12.18 -3.14 13.92
CA TYR A 446 12.95 -2.01 14.47
C TYR A 446 12.13 -0.74 14.43
N ALA A 447 12.23 0.08 15.47
CA ALA A 447 11.68 1.42 15.45
C ALA A 447 12.51 2.31 14.49
N TRP A 448 11.86 2.84 13.45
CA TRP A 448 12.51 3.85 12.60
C TRP A 448 12.27 5.24 13.17
N THR A 449 11.04 5.56 13.54
CA THR A 449 10.71 6.81 14.25
C THR A 449 10.68 6.60 15.76
N VAL A 450 11.04 7.64 16.52
CA VAL A 450 11.00 7.64 18.00
C VAL A 450 9.81 8.41 18.56
N LYS A 451 9.18 9.24 17.74
CA LYS A 451 8.00 10.01 18.09
C LYS A 451 6.87 9.66 17.13
N PRO A 452 5.65 9.49 17.65
CA PRO A 452 4.50 9.29 16.79
C PRO A 452 4.02 10.61 16.18
N PHE A 453 3.22 10.48 15.14
CA PHE A 453 2.33 11.53 14.71
C PHE A 453 0.86 11.13 14.95
N VAL A 454 -0.05 12.11 14.96
CA VAL A 454 -1.49 11.89 15.03
C VAL A 454 -2.13 12.67 13.88
N GLY A 455 -2.85 11.99 13.02
CA GLY A 455 -3.62 12.61 11.96
C GLY A 455 -5.00 13.03 12.43
N HIS A 456 -5.57 14.04 11.76
CA HIS A 456 -6.97 14.43 11.87
C HIS A 456 -7.56 14.51 10.47
N ASN A 457 -8.06 13.39 9.98
CA ASN A 457 -8.51 13.20 8.61
C ASN A 457 -7.39 13.53 7.60
N THR A 458 -6.14 13.14 7.92
CA THR A 458 -4.96 13.45 7.11
C THR A 458 -4.88 12.53 5.90
N PHE A 459 -4.66 13.12 4.74
CA PHE A 459 -4.25 12.38 3.56
C PHE A 459 -2.73 12.18 3.60
N LEU A 460 -2.28 10.92 3.64
CA LEU A 460 -0.87 10.53 3.67
C LEU A 460 -0.35 10.11 2.29
N GLY A 461 -1.14 10.24 1.23
CA GLY A 461 -0.90 9.60 -0.05
C GLY A 461 -1.60 8.25 -0.13
N ASP A 462 -1.25 7.45 -1.12
CA ASP A 462 -1.79 6.11 -1.35
C ASP A 462 -0.77 5.01 -1.06
N TYR A 463 0.49 5.39 -0.81
CA TYR A 463 1.63 4.50 -0.57
C TYR A 463 2.77 5.24 0.12
N SER A 464 3.66 4.51 0.78
CA SER A 464 5.03 4.90 1.14
C SER A 464 6.01 4.30 0.14
N TRP A 465 7.34 4.45 0.34
CA TRP A 465 8.31 3.86 -0.59
C TRP A 465 9.62 3.50 0.10
N LEU A 466 10.18 2.33 -0.26
CA LEU A 466 11.42 1.79 0.30
C LEU A 466 12.39 1.38 -0.81
N THR A 467 13.69 1.57 -0.56
CA THR A 467 14.76 1.02 -1.39
C THR A 467 15.96 0.63 -0.51
N ALA A 468 16.71 -0.39 -0.92
CA ALA A 468 17.87 -0.89 -0.17
C ALA A 468 19.04 -1.22 -1.10
N TYR A 469 20.27 -0.97 -0.63
CA TYR A 469 21.49 -1.34 -1.31
C TYR A 469 22.68 -1.37 -0.33
N GLU A 470 23.49 -2.44 -0.40
CA GLU A 470 24.68 -2.66 0.44
C GLU A 470 24.40 -2.48 1.94
N GLY A 471 23.33 -3.10 2.45
CA GLY A 471 22.92 -3.05 3.86
C GLY A 471 22.43 -1.69 4.32
N ARG A 472 22.28 -0.72 3.43
CA ARG A 472 21.68 0.58 3.71
C ARG A 472 20.28 0.66 3.13
N VAL A 473 19.36 1.13 3.95
CA VAL A 473 17.93 1.21 3.63
C VAL A 473 17.50 2.66 3.66
N TYR A 474 16.71 3.06 2.65
CA TYR A 474 16.11 4.38 2.53
C TYR A 474 14.60 4.21 2.40
N GLY A 475 13.84 4.79 3.33
CA GLY A 475 12.39 4.87 3.27
C GLY A 475 11.92 6.31 3.07
N ALA A 476 10.80 6.47 2.46
CA ALA A 476 10.13 7.76 2.31
C ALA A 476 8.66 7.61 2.70
N TRP A 477 8.18 8.50 3.57
CA TRP A 477 6.80 8.47 4.07
C TRP A 477 6.27 9.87 4.40
N ALA A 478 4.95 9.97 4.45
CA ALA A 478 4.24 11.18 4.89
C ALA A 478 3.92 11.11 6.38
N GLU A 479 4.07 12.22 7.11
CA GLU A 479 3.65 12.34 8.51
C GLU A 479 2.68 13.50 8.67
N ALA A 480 1.58 13.28 9.39
CA ALA A 480 0.69 14.37 9.76
C ALA A 480 1.40 15.38 10.67
N VAL A 481 1.16 16.67 10.45
CA VAL A 481 1.65 17.73 11.33
C VAL A 481 0.75 17.81 12.55
N SER A 482 1.10 17.12 13.63
CA SER A 482 0.25 16.89 14.81
C SER A 482 -0.13 18.15 15.60
N ASP A 483 0.69 19.19 15.54
CA ASP A 483 0.54 20.39 16.37
C ASP A 483 -0.12 21.57 15.62
N THR A 484 -0.69 21.34 14.45
CA THR A 484 -1.30 22.40 13.66
C THR A 484 -2.82 22.36 13.73
N LYS A 485 -3.42 23.53 13.87
CA LYS A 485 -4.85 23.75 13.61
C LYS A 485 -5.12 24.06 12.13
N ALA A 486 -4.07 24.13 11.32
CA ALA A 486 -4.20 24.35 9.90
C ALA A 486 -4.92 23.14 9.29
N VAL A 487 -5.86 23.42 8.43
CA VAL A 487 -6.59 22.43 7.64
C VAL A 487 -6.35 22.73 6.17
N VAL A 488 -6.01 21.71 5.41
CA VAL A 488 -5.81 21.81 3.96
C VAL A 488 -6.82 20.93 3.25
N ALA A 489 -7.30 21.38 2.12
CA ALA A 489 -8.10 20.55 1.26
C ALA A 489 -7.17 19.54 0.55
N CYS A 490 -7.52 18.26 0.58
CA CYS A 490 -6.92 17.27 -0.27
C CYS A 490 -7.19 17.63 -1.74
N GLY A 491 -6.14 17.72 -2.56
CA GLY A 491 -6.21 18.24 -3.94
C GLY A 491 -7.15 17.50 -4.90
N GLY A 492 -7.63 16.32 -4.54
CA GLY A 492 -8.57 15.54 -5.37
C GLY A 492 -9.74 14.93 -4.62
N CYS A 493 -9.71 14.89 -3.28
CA CYS A 493 -10.65 14.11 -2.49
C CYS A 493 -11.81 14.92 -1.88
N GLY A 494 -11.81 16.25 -2.03
CA GLY A 494 -12.89 17.12 -1.50
C GLY A 494 -13.02 17.15 0.03
N THR A 495 -12.09 16.58 0.76
CA THR A 495 -12.07 16.50 2.23
C THR A 495 -11.04 17.46 2.82
N VAL A 496 -11.24 17.82 4.07
CA VAL A 496 -10.40 18.76 4.80
C VAL A 496 -9.77 18.04 5.98
N GLY A 497 -8.44 18.09 6.09
CA GLY A 497 -7.69 17.41 7.14
C GLY A 497 -6.42 18.16 7.52
N THR A 498 -5.66 17.62 8.48
CA THR A 498 -4.34 18.17 8.80
C THR A 498 -3.35 17.91 7.67
N PRO A 499 -2.43 18.85 7.42
CA PRO A 499 -1.41 18.68 6.38
C PRO A 499 -0.42 17.56 6.74
N ALA A 500 0.16 16.94 5.72
CA ALA A 500 1.26 16.02 5.88
C ALA A 500 2.58 16.64 5.38
N ILE A 501 3.69 16.23 5.98
CA ILE A 501 5.07 16.57 5.59
C ILE A 501 5.80 15.29 5.19
N ILE A 502 6.80 15.44 4.31
CA ILE A 502 7.56 14.31 3.81
C ILE A 502 8.83 14.10 4.65
N ARG A 503 9.03 12.84 5.04
CA ARG A 503 10.20 12.34 5.74
C ARG A 503 10.99 11.38 4.85
N ILE A 504 12.29 11.34 5.12
CA ILE A 504 13.17 10.27 4.67
C ILE A 504 13.74 9.59 5.91
N GLY A 505 13.62 8.27 5.95
CA GLY A 505 14.32 7.41 6.89
C GLY A 505 15.57 6.82 6.26
N ILE A 506 16.64 6.72 7.04
CA ILE A 506 17.86 6.00 6.68
C ILE A 506 18.16 5.02 7.79
N ALA A 507 18.45 3.76 7.45
CA ALA A 507 19.02 2.76 8.35
C ALA A 507 20.28 2.17 7.69
N ASP A 508 21.26 1.78 8.52
CA ASP A 508 22.56 1.29 8.04
C ASP A 508 22.95 0.05 8.85
N PHE A 509 22.64 -1.10 8.31
CA PHE A 509 22.89 -2.41 8.93
C PHE A 509 24.35 -2.88 8.84
N ASN A 510 25.22 -2.11 8.18
CA ASN A 510 26.68 -2.33 8.22
C ASN A 510 27.34 -1.71 9.46
N LYS A 511 26.64 -0.85 10.18
CA LYS A 511 27.14 -0.29 11.44
C LYS A 511 26.83 -1.29 12.55
N SER A 512 27.86 -1.91 13.11
CA SER A 512 27.75 -2.62 14.39
C SER A 512 27.24 -1.66 15.47
N HIS A 513 26.35 -2.15 16.32
CA HIS A 513 25.85 -1.45 17.51
C HIS A 513 26.98 -1.10 18.47
#